data_ed76f5dc5f5612635827d771921680cc
#
_entry.id   ed76f5dc5f5612635827d771921680cc
#
_cell.length_a   1.000
_cell.length_b   1.000
_cell.length_c   1.000
_cell.angle_alpha   90.00
_cell.angle_beta   90.00
_cell.angle_gamma   90.00
#
_symmetry.space_group_name_H-M   'P 1'
#
loop_
_entity.id
_entity.type
_entity.pdbx_description
1 polymer ?
#
loop_
_entity_poly.entity_id
_entity_poly.type
_entity_poly.pdbx_seq_one_letter_code
_entity_poly.pdbx_strand_id
1 'polypeptide(L)'
;MTKTLTALMATALLVLATGLTHAAGDAKSESSYPKQKVVYHINTNDPSVLKAALGNIQNHINAVGKDNIDLKVVMHGDGLDLLKMANTNLDMQSKIVNLKSQHVEFEVCNNTLVGRKINYKNDLFDVSKKDIVPSGVAELAKLQQEGYVYIKP
;
A
#
# COMPACT_ATOMS: atom_id res chain seq x y z
N MET A 1 21.79 -79.14 47.43
CA MET A 1 21.06 -78.05 48.05
C MET A 1 21.58 -76.74 47.49
N THR A 2 21.07 -76.27 46.41
CA THR A 2 21.52 -75.03 45.70
C THR A 2 20.30 -74.14 45.50
N LYS A 3 20.35 -72.99 46.17
CA LYS A 3 19.33 -71.98 46.06
C LYS A 3 19.64 -71.01 44.90
N THR A 4 18.86 -71.07 43.87
CA THR A 4 18.93 -70.13 42.75
C THR A 4 18.22 -68.79 43.09
N LEU A 5 18.97 -67.72 43.06
CA LEU A 5 18.50 -66.34 43.28
C LEU A 5 18.10 -65.75 41.94
N THR A 6 16.83 -65.46 41.73
CA THR A 6 16.30 -64.86 40.51
C THR A 6 16.34 -63.34 40.69
N ALA A 7 17.17 -62.65 39.93
CA ALA A 7 17.24 -61.19 39.88
C ALA A 7 16.21 -60.66 38.88
N LEU A 8 15.31 -59.85 39.40
CA LEU A 8 14.30 -59.09 38.58
C LEU A 8 14.92 -57.80 38.08
N MET A 9 15.17 -57.71 36.78
CA MET A 9 15.59 -56.47 36.13
C MET A 9 14.31 -55.65 35.75
N ALA A 10 14.12 -54.54 36.43
CA ALA A 10 13.10 -53.55 36.07
C ALA A 10 13.71 -52.59 35.03
N THR A 11 13.28 -52.72 33.79
CA THR A 11 13.63 -51.78 32.70
C THR A 11 12.70 -50.54 32.79
N ALA A 12 13.24 -49.42 33.22
CA ALA A 12 12.59 -48.14 33.17
C ALA A 12 12.60 -47.60 31.73
N LEU A 13 11.42 -47.52 31.11
CA LEU A 13 11.25 -46.94 29.77
C LEU A 13 11.15 -45.42 29.91
N LEU A 14 12.24 -44.70 29.59
CA LEU A 14 12.23 -43.23 29.56
C LEU A 14 11.60 -42.74 28.24
N VAL A 15 10.36 -42.32 28.31
CA VAL A 15 9.66 -41.65 27.17
C VAL A 15 10.19 -40.25 27.05
N LEU A 16 11.06 -39.96 26.11
CA LEU A 16 11.42 -38.61 25.70
C LEU A 16 10.24 -38.04 24.88
N ALA A 17 9.42 -37.21 25.53
CA ALA A 17 8.45 -36.37 24.82
C ALA A 17 9.22 -35.22 24.13
N THR A 18 9.56 -35.40 22.85
CA THR A 18 10.02 -34.29 22.00
C THR A 18 8.85 -33.38 21.72
N GLY A 19 8.72 -32.28 22.49
CA GLY A 19 7.80 -31.22 22.18
C GLY A 19 8.17 -30.57 20.86
N LEU A 20 7.39 -30.86 19.77
CA LEU A 20 7.41 -30.04 18.57
C LEU A 20 6.76 -28.70 18.93
N THR A 21 7.58 -27.71 19.26
CA THR A 21 7.15 -26.32 19.23
C THR A 21 6.93 -25.93 17.77
N HIS A 22 5.69 -25.96 17.31
CA HIS A 22 5.32 -25.27 16.08
C HIS A 22 5.52 -23.78 16.36
N ALA A 23 6.66 -23.23 15.95
CA ALA A 23 6.76 -21.80 15.70
C ALA A 23 5.77 -21.50 14.58
N ALA A 24 4.64 -20.88 14.95
CA ALA A 24 3.78 -20.21 14.00
C ALA A 24 4.59 -19.02 13.45
N GLY A 25 5.46 -19.30 12.48
CA GLY A 25 6.03 -18.29 11.64
C GLY A 25 4.87 -17.69 10.85
N ASP A 26 4.65 -16.38 10.99
CA ASP A 26 3.83 -15.61 10.07
C ASP A 26 4.35 -15.89 8.66
N ALA A 27 3.73 -16.83 7.98
CA ALA A 27 3.94 -17.06 6.56
C ALA A 27 3.41 -15.80 5.87
N LYS A 28 4.29 -14.81 5.65
CA LYS A 28 4.05 -13.73 4.70
C LYS A 28 3.65 -14.44 3.41
N SER A 29 2.38 -14.37 3.05
CA SER A 29 1.90 -14.85 1.76
C SER A 29 2.74 -14.15 0.71
N GLU A 30 3.68 -14.86 0.07
CA GLU A 30 4.41 -14.30 -1.05
C GLU A 30 3.40 -13.93 -2.11
N SER A 31 3.42 -12.65 -2.49
CA SER A 31 2.58 -12.17 -3.57
C SER A 31 2.88 -12.97 -4.84
N SER A 32 1.83 -13.42 -5.53
CA SER A 32 1.97 -14.08 -6.85
C SER A 32 2.37 -13.10 -7.96
N TYR A 33 2.40 -11.80 -7.66
CA TYR A 33 2.76 -10.74 -8.60
C TYR A 33 4.21 -10.34 -8.45
N PRO A 34 4.92 -10.07 -9.58
CA PRO A 34 6.27 -9.51 -9.54
C PRO A 34 6.25 -8.08 -8.99
N LYS A 35 7.44 -7.54 -8.68
CA LYS A 35 7.57 -6.13 -8.28
C LYS A 35 7.03 -5.21 -9.37
N GLN A 36 6.24 -4.20 -8.99
CA GLN A 36 5.55 -3.29 -9.90
C GLN A 36 5.89 -1.83 -9.64
N LYS A 37 5.96 -1.06 -10.71
CA LYS A 37 5.92 0.42 -10.71
C LYS A 37 4.62 0.84 -11.37
N VAL A 38 3.80 1.62 -10.69
CA VAL A 38 2.45 1.93 -11.15
C VAL A 38 2.14 3.41 -10.95
N VAL A 39 1.56 4.04 -11.97
CA VAL A 39 1.00 5.39 -11.85
C VAL A 39 -0.51 5.36 -12.08
N TYR A 40 -1.26 5.79 -11.06
CA TYR A 40 -2.70 6.05 -11.17
C TYR A 40 -2.92 7.49 -11.60
N HIS A 41 -3.73 7.68 -12.65
CA HIS A 41 -4.06 9.00 -13.16
C HIS A 41 -5.47 9.40 -12.74
N ILE A 42 -5.59 10.48 -11.96
CA ILE A 42 -6.88 11.03 -11.53
C ILE A 42 -7.09 12.42 -12.13
N ASN A 43 -8.15 12.59 -12.93
CA ASN A 43 -8.50 13.86 -13.56
C ASN A 43 -10.03 14.12 -13.60
N THR A 44 -10.77 13.49 -12.70
CA THR A 44 -12.23 13.66 -12.54
C THR A 44 -12.54 14.24 -11.17
N ASN A 45 -13.71 14.86 -11.04
CA ASN A 45 -14.28 15.31 -9.76
C ASN A 45 -15.51 14.50 -9.33
N ASP A 46 -15.83 13.40 -10.00
CA ASP A 46 -16.91 12.52 -9.59
C ASP A 46 -16.58 11.83 -8.25
N PRO A 47 -17.33 12.09 -7.16
CA PRO A 47 -17.03 11.56 -5.84
C PRO A 47 -17.04 10.03 -5.78
N SER A 48 -17.86 9.36 -6.60
CA SER A 48 -17.96 7.93 -6.63
C SER A 48 -16.71 7.31 -7.26
N VAL A 49 -16.22 7.88 -8.36
CA VAL A 49 -14.98 7.47 -9.03
C VAL A 49 -13.78 7.75 -8.14
N LEU A 50 -13.72 8.91 -7.48
CA LEU A 50 -12.64 9.26 -6.57
C LEU A 50 -12.56 8.30 -5.37
N LYS A 51 -13.71 7.96 -4.79
CA LYS A 51 -13.77 6.96 -3.71
C LYS A 51 -13.37 5.56 -4.17
N ALA A 52 -13.83 5.16 -5.35
CA ALA A 52 -13.47 3.87 -5.94
C ALA A 52 -11.96 3.79 -6.25
N ALA A 53 -11.37 4.88 -6.75
CA ALA A 53 -9.93 4.96 -7.03
C ALA A 53 -9.08 4.68 -5.78
N LEU A 54 -9.41 5.31 -4.63
CA LEU A 54 -8.71 5.04 -3.36
C LEU A 54 -8.84 3.57 -2.93
N GLY A 55 -10.02 2.97 -3.13
CA GLY A 55 -10.25 1.55 -2.88
C GLY A 55 -9.43 0.64 -3.81
N ASN A 56 -9.38 0.95 -5.09
CA ASN A 56 -8.62 0.20 -6.09
C ASN A 56 -7.12 0.24 -5.78
N ILE A 57 -6.58 1.40 -5.38
CA ILE A 57 -5.19 1.55 -4.97
C ILE A 57 -4.89 0.65 -3.76
N GLN A 58 -5.75 0.68 -2.74
CA GLN A 58 -5.56 -0.18 -1.57
C GLN A 58 -5.62 -1.67 -1.92
N ASN A 59 -6.58 -2.09 -2.75
CA ASN A 59 -6.70 -3.47 -3.20
C ASN A 59 -5.47 -3.91 -4.01
N HIS A 60 -4.91 -3.01 -4.82
CA HIS A 60 -3.70 -3.27 -5.59
C HIS A 60 -2.50 -3.53 -4.65
N ILE A 61 -2.30 -2.67 -3.65
CA ILE A 61 -1.25 -2.84 -2.64
C ILE A 61 -1.45 -4.14 -1.86
N ASN A 62 -2.68 -4.49 -1.48
CA ASN A 62 -2.98 -5.73 -0.77
C ASN A 62 -2.62 -6.98 -1.60
N ALA A 63 -2.84 -6.93 -2.92
CA ALA A 63 -2.56 -8.04 -3.83
C ALA A 63 -1.06 -8.20 -4.11
N VAL A 64 -0.35 -7.10 -4.35
CA VAL A 64 1.08 -7.11 -4.74
C VAL A 64 2.00 -7.13 -3.52
N GLY A 65 1.55 -6.57 -2.40
CA GLY A 65 2.36 -6.34 -1.20
C GLY A 65 3.04 -4.96 -1.24
N LYS A 66 2.97 -4.22 -0.14
CA LYS A 66 3.49 -2.84 -0.04
C LYS A 66 4.99 -2.71 -0.34
N ASP A 67 5.77 -3.76 -0.08
CA ASP A 67 7.22 -3.78 -0.32
C ASP A 67 7.57 -4.15 -1.79
N ASN A 68 6.56 -4.59 -2.56
CA ASN A 68 6.69 -5.02 -3.95
C ASN A 68 6.06 -4.04 -4.95
N ILE A 69 5.54 -2.90 -4.49
CA ILE A 69 4.91 -1.91 -5.35
C ILE A 69 5.48 -0.52 -5.09
N ASP A 70 5.87 0.18 -6.17
CA ASP A 70 6.17 1.61 -6.19
C ASP A 70 4.98 2.31 -6.87
N LEU A 71 4.18 3.03 -6.10
CA LEU A 71 2.89 3.54 -6.54
C LEU A 71 2.78 5.05 -6.40
N LYS A 72 2.49 5.71 -7.51
CA LYS A 72 2.24 7.14 -7.59
C LYS A 72 0.82 7.44 -8.05
N VAL A 73 0.24 8.50 -7.54
CA VAL A 73 -1.06 9.03 -7.94
C VAL A 73 -0.86 10.43 -8.49
N VAL A 74 -0.97 10.59 -9.80
CA VAL A 74 -0.83 11.88 -10.47
C VAL A 74 -2.20 12.50 -10.69
N MET A 75 -2.38 13.71 -10.16
CA MET A 75 -3.64 14.45 -10.25
C MET A 75 -3.47 15.75 -11.01
N HIS A 76 -4.37 16.02 -11.95
CA HIS A 76 -4.47 17.31 -12.64
C HIS A 76 -5.93 17.66 -12.99
N GLY A 77 -6.18 18.91 -13.36
CA GLY A 77 -7.54 19.36 -13.67
C GLY A 77 -8.50 19.09 -12.50
N ASP A 78 -9.63 18.46 -12.80
CA ASP A 78 -10.66 18.13 -11.82
C ASP A 78 -10.19 17.07 -10.79
N GLY A 79 -9.13 16.33 -11.07
CA GLY A 79 -8.59 15.34 -10.15
C GLY A 79 -8.07 15.90 -8.83
N LEU A 80 -7.76 17.22 -8.76
CA LEU A 80 -7.38 17.86 -7.50
C LEU A 80 -8.53 17.92 -6.49
N ASP A 81 -9.76 17.74 -6.95
CA ASP A 81 -10.94 17.71 -6.09
C ASP A 81 -10.92 16.50 -5.13
N LEU A 82 -10.15 15.44 -5.42
CA LEU A 82 -9.88 14.36 -4.46
C LEU A 82 -9.34 14.93 -3.13
N LEU A 83 -8.28 15.74 -3.21
CA LEU A 83 -7.64 16.32 -2.02
C LEU A 83 -8.42 17.50 -1.45
N LYS A 84 -9.17 18.24 -2.29
CA LYS A 84 -10.07 19.31 -1.84
C LYS A 84 -11.23 18.75 -1.02
N MET A 85 -11.88 17.70 -1.49
CA MET A 85 -12.99 17.04 -0.79
C MET A 85 -12.51 16.39 0.52
N ALA A 86 -11.29 15.90 0.56
CA ALA A 86 -10.71 15.33 1.77
C ALA A 86 -10.60 16.33 2.93
N ASN A 87 -10.56 17.64 2.70
CA ASN A 87 -10.56 18.64 3.78
C ASN A 87 -11.78 18.54 4.70
N THR A 88 -12.91 18.03 4.20
CA THR A 88 -14.16 17.93 4.97
C THR A 88 -14.70 16.49 5.07
N ASN A 89 -14.10 15.55 4.34
CA ASN A 89 -14.53 14.15 4.30
C ASN A 89 -13.54 13.26 5.04
N LEU A 90 -13.86 12.89 6.29
CA LEU A 90 -13.01 12.08 7.15
C LEU A 90 -12.70 10.66 6.60
N ASP A 91 -13.64 10.05 5.86
CA ASP A 91 -13.40 8.75 5.23
C ASP A 91 -12.31 8.86 4.14
N MET A 92 -12.37 9.90 3.31
CA MET A 92 -11.34 10.16 2.32
C MET A 92 -9.99 10.52 2.96
N GLN A 93 -10.00 11.34 4.01
CA GLN A 93 -8.78 11.65 4.78
C GLN A 93 -8.10 10.37 5.28
N SER A 94 -8.86 9.52 5.97
CA SER A 94 -8.35 8.27 6.54
C SER A 94 -7.74 7.38 5.46
N LYS A 95 -8.38 7.25 4.30
CA LYS A 95 -7.86 6.47 3.17
C LYS A 95 -6.57 7.06 2.61
N ILE A 96 -6.51 8.37 2.40
CA ILE A 96 -5.31 9.05 1.88
C ILE A 96 -4.14 8.91 2.85
N VAL A 97 -4.36 9.15 4.14
CA VAL A 97 -3.32 8.99 5.17
C VAL A 97 -2.82 7.55 5.23
N ASN A 98 -3.74 6.58 5.20
CA ASN A 98 -3.37 5.17 5.19
C ASN A 98 -2.54 4.80 3.94
N LEU A 99 -2.91 5.28 2.75
CA LEU A 99 -2.14 5.04 1.53
C LEU A 99 -0.75 5.69 1.59
N LYS A 100 -0.66 6.94 2.05
CA LYS A 100 0.64 7.62 2.25
C LYS A 100 1.54 6.87 3.25
N SER A 101 0.97 6.29 4.31
CA SER A 101 1.73 5.46 5.27
C SER A 101 2.27 4.17 4.65
N GLN A 102 1.73 3.75 3.52
CA GLN A 102 2.18 2.62 2.71
C GLN A 102 3.07 3.06 1.54
N HIS A 103 3.64 4.27 1.60
CA HIS A 103 4.55 4.87 0.62
C HIS A 103 3.91 5.26 -0.72
N VAL A 104 2.57 5.42 -0.79
CA VAL A 104 1.93 5.99 -1.97
C VAL A 104 2.22 7.48 -2.05
N GLU A 105 2.76 7.93 -3.17
CA GLU A 105 3.01 9.33 -3.45
C GLU A 105 1.82 9.95 -4.20
N PHE A 106 1.32 11.09 -3.69
CA PHE A 106 0.23 11.85 -4.31
C PHE A 106 0.81 13.12 -4.95
N GLU A 107 0.87 13.16 -6.28
CA GLU A 107 1.49 14.23 -7.05
C GLU A 107 0.45 15.19 -7.62
N VAL A 108 0.67 16.48 -7.38
CA VAL A 108 -0.27 17.56 -7.70
C VAL A 108 0.28 18.43 -8.82
N CYS A 109 -0.47 18.61 -9.89
CA CYS A 109 -0.09 19.42 -11.04
C CYS A 109 -0.05 20.92 -10.72
N ASN A 110 1.14 21.56 -10.81
CA ASN A 110 1.30 22.99 -10.61
C ASN A 110 0.51 23.85 -11.62
N ASN A 111 0.46 23.42 -12.89
CA ASN A 111 -0.34 24.14 -13.90
C ASN A 111 -1.81 24.22 -13.51
N THR A 112 -2.37 23.18 -12.87
CA THR A 112 -3.74 23.21 -12.34
C THR A 112 -3.87 24.13 -11.14
N LEU A 113 -2.91 24.11 -10.21
CA LEU A 113 -2.90 25.03 -9.06
C LEU A 113 -2.92 26.48 -9.53
N VAL A 114 -2.04 26.86 -10.44
CA VAL A 114 -1.95 28.22 -10.98
C VAL A 114 -3.21 28.57 -11.78
N GLY A 115 -3.62 27.73 -12.72
CA GLY A 115 -4.75 27.99 -13.61
C GLY A 115 -6.08 28.12 -12.89
N ARG A 116 -6.26 27.43 -11.76
CA ARG A 116 -7.47 27.46 -10.93
C ARG A 116 -7.33 28.34 -9.67
N LYS A 117 -6.17 28.99 -9.48
CA LYS A 117 -5.87 29.84 -8.31
C LYS A 117 -6.05 29.06 -6.98
N ILE A 118 -5.64 27.79 -6.94
CA ILE A 118 -5.72 26.92 -5.77
C ILE A 118 -4.48 27.16 -4.89
N ASN A 119 -4.69 27.49 -3.62
CA ASN A 119 -3.64 27.51 -2.62
C ASN A 119 -3.50 26.12 -2.00
N TYR A 120 -2.49 25.36 -2.40
CA TYR A 120 -2.31 23.97 -1.98
C TYR A 120 -2.23 23.79 -0.45
N LYS A 121 -1.75 24.82 0.30
CA LYS A 121 -1.65 24.74 1.76
C LYS A 121 -2.99 24.83 2.48
N ASN A 122 -3.93 25.59 1.88
CA ASN A 122 -5.22 25.89 2.50
C ASN A 122 -6.38 25.11 1.89
N ASP A 123 -6.28 24.81 0.58
CA ASP A 123 -7.39 24.27 -0.19
C ASP A 123 -7.30 22.75 -0.41
N LEU A 124 -6.11 22.17 -0.23
CA LEU A 124 -5.89 20.74 -0.45
C LEU A 124 -5.42 20.04 0.83
N PHE A 125 -5.96 18.85 1.06
CA PHE A 125 -5.62 18.04 2.22
C PHE A 125 -4.22 17.44 2.10
N ASP A 126 -3.38 17.70 3.11
CA ASP A 126 -2.06 17.08 3.32
C ASP A 126 -1.14 17.16 2.09
N VAL A 127 -1.08 18.35 1.46
CA VAL A 127 -0.17 18.64 0.34
C VAL A 127 0.98 19.53 0.79
N SER A 128 2.19 19.14 0.42
CA SER A 128 3.41 19.90 0.65
C SER A 128 4.10 20.27 -0.68
N LYS A 129 5.11 21.11 -0.62
CA LYS A 129 5.84 21.55 -1.83
C LYS A 129 6.48 20.39 -2.60
N LYS A 130 6.89 19.33 -1.91
CA LYS A 130 7.51 18.13 -2.54
C LYS A 130 6.53 17.33 -3.39
N ASP A 131 5.22 17.47 -3.13
CA ASP A 131 4.17 16.74 -3.82
C ASP A 131 3.74 17.46 -5.12
N ILE A 132 4.33 18.64 -5.41
CA ILE A 132 3.94 19.46 -6.56
C ILE A 132 4.88 19.18 -7.73
N VAL A 133 4.31 18.67 -8.83
CA VAL A 133 4.99 18.48 -10.11
C VAL A 133 4.66 19.62 -11.09
N PRO A 134 5.58 20.05 -11.95
CA PRO A 134 5.36 21.17 -12.87
C PRO A 134 4.12 21.00 -13.75
N SER A 135 3.93 19.79 -14.29
CA SER A 135 2.80 19.44 -15.15
C SER A 135 2.42 17.98 -14.94
N GLY A 136 1.17 17.72 -14.52
CA GLY A 136 0.69 16.34 -14.34
C GLY A 136 0.74 15.50 -15.62
N VAL A 137 0.44 16.09 -16.77
CA VAL A 137 0.51 15.38 -18.06
C VAL A 137 1.96 15.02 -18.43
N ALA A 138 2.90 15.94 -18.21
CA ALA A 138 4.32 15.66 -18.46
C ALA A 138 4.88 14.64 -17.46
N GLU A 139 4.45 14.69 -16.20
CA GLU A 139 4.83 13.70 -15.19
C GLU A 139 4.33 12.30 -15.54
N LEU A 140 3.08 12.16 -16.00
CA LEU A 140 2.57 10.88 -16.50
C LEU A 140 3.40 10.31 -17.64
N ALA A 141 3.84 11.15 -18.59
CA ALA A 141 4.70 10.72 -19.69
C ALA A 141 6.08 10.29 -19.20
N LYS A 142 6.69 11.08 -18.31
CA LYS A 142 7.99 10.80 -17.69
C LYS A 142 7.97 9.48 -16.90
N LEU A 143 6.97 9.27 -16.04
CA LEU A 143 6.84 8.07 -15.24
C LEU A 143 6.69 6.81 -16.12
N GLN A 144 5.94 6.88 -17.21
CA GLN A 144 5.84 5.77 -18.15
C GLN A 144 7.18 5.47 -18.84
N GLN A 145 7.98 6.49 -19.18
CA GLN A 145 9.34 6.31 -19.70
C GLN A 145 10.29 5.69 -18.64
N GLU A 146 10.02 5.93 -17.35
CA GLU A 146 10.73 5.32 -16.21
C GLU A 146 10.22 3.91 -15.87
N GLY A 147 9.28 3.36 -16.64
CA GLY A 147 8.77 2.00 -16.51
C GLY A 147 7.54 1.87 -15.60
N TYR A 148 6.88 2.97 -15.25
CA TYR A 148 5.60 2.90 -14.54
C TYR A 148 4.46 2.49 -15.48
N VAL A 149 3.70 1.49 -15.08
CA VAL A 149 2.47 1.09 -15.77
C VAL A 149 1.36 2.10 -15.47
N TYR A 150 0.74 2.62 -16.51
CA TYR A 150 -0.35 3.60 -16.39
C TYR A 150 -1.68 2.91 -16.10
N ILE A 151 -2.38 3.39 -15.06
CA ILE A 151 -3.74 2.97 -14.71
C ILE A 151 -4.64 4.20 -14.59
N LYS A 152 -5.77 4.16 -15.28
CA LYS A 152 -6.86 5.11 -15.11
C LYS A 152 -8.02 4.40 -14.44
N PRO A 153 -8.35 4.75 -13.17
CA PRO A 153 -9.46 4.14 -12.44
C PRO A 153 -10.82 4.60 -12.96
#